data_5692f639788d33582861032d6183065d
#
_entry.id   5692f639788d33582861032d6183065d
#
_cell.length_a   1.000
_cell.length_b   1.000
_cell.length_c   1.000
_cell.angle_alpha   90.00
_cell.angle_beta   90.00
_cell.angle_gamma   90.00
#
_symmetry.space_group_name_H-M   'P 1'
#
loop_
_entity.id
_entity.type
_entity.pdbx_description
1 polymer ?
#
loop_
_entity_poly.entity_id
_entity_poly.type
_entity_poly.pdbx_seq_one_letter_code
_entity_poly.pdbx_strand_id
1 'polypeptide(L)'
;MPILVTSASGTNGNGFGALLAFELDGRFRGTFIEDDRIADPRGLAVDTEENLLFLNSGTDRVLAISSDGTVVRDTGRIEGLNPGGGNFGPDGRYFVGLRSARTIIALSTSLDAAVEHVLPLQVVPFPRGFAFGHDGQLFLASGIGPNGQGDNAILAFTLGAPLQPSRLVTDPELSPLDLAIAPNGNVVVSSERPFGALDALASVREYDTKDGHLVRVFSPNGKAEFRKPRGLRFAPNGLLYCVALDEVVGFDFASGECLGAIARLPRLNGQALVFFPY
;
A
#
# COMPACT_ATOMS: atom_id res chain seq x y z
N MET A 1 16.89 2.00 -10.69
CA MET A 1 15.59 2.57 -10.30
C MET A 1 15.56 2.59 -8.77
N PRO A 2 15.50 3.75 -8.14
CA PRO A 2 15.47 3.86 -6.68
C PRO A 2 14.15 3.39 -6.08
N ILE A 3 14.18 3.14 -4.77
CA ILE A 3 13.01 2.87 -3.94
C ILE A 3 12.59 4.21 -3.34
N LEU A 4 11.35 4.62 -3.53
CA LEU A 4 10.73 5.70 -2.76
C LEU A 4 9.86 5.11 -1.66
N VAL A 5 10.05 5.59 -0.44
CA VAL A 5 9.32 5.15 0.75
C VAL A 5 8.64 6.36 1.38
N THR A 6 7.35 6.24 1.70
CA THR A 6 6.66 7.27 2.48
C THR A 6 7.16 7.26 3.92
N SER A 7 7.38 8.44 4.49
CA SER A 7 7.66 8.64 5.91
C SER A 7 6.58 9.49 6.54
N ALA A 8 5.92 8.98 7.56
CA ALA A 8 4.90 9.72 8.29
C ALA A 8 5.47 10.78 9.23
N SER A 9 6.77 10.71 9.53
CA SER A 9 7.44 11.59 10.49
C SER A 9 8.32 12.66 9.84
N GLY A 10 8.55 12.57 8.51
CA GLY A 10 9.55 13.39 7.82
C GLY A 10 10.98 13.14 8.36
N THR A 11 11.96 13.84 7.79
CA THR A 11 13.36 13.73 8.23
C THR A 11 13.68 14.60 9.44
N ASN A 12 12.92 15.66 9.67
CA ASN A 12 13.23 16.71 10.65
C ASN A 12 12.34 16.65 11.91
N GLY A 13 11.40 15.70 11.99
CA GLY A 13 10.48 15.58 13.12
C GLY A 13 9.51 16.75 13.29
N ASN A 14 9.35 17.60 12.26
CA ASN A 14 8.45 18.75 12.23
C ASN A 14 6.97 18.38 12.02
N GLY A 15 6.65 17.09 11.93
CA GLY A 15 5.29 16.57 11.79
C GLY A 15 4.77 16.55 10.36
N PHE A 16 5.56 16.98 9.38
CA PHE A 16 5.24 16.83 7.96
C PHE A 16 5.72 15.49 7.44
N GLY A 17 4.93 14.88 6.55
CA GLY A 17 5.34 13.65 5.87
C GLY A 17 6.30 13.95 4.72
N ALA A 18 7.04 12.92 4.34
CA ALA A 18 8.01 12.99 3.25
C ALA A 18 8.00 11.72 2.39
N LEU A 19 8.55 11.81 1.20
CA LEU A 19 9.06 10.68 0.45
C LEU A 19 10.58 10.63 0.55
N LEU A 20 11.10 9.50 1.00
CA LEU A 20 12.52 9.24 1.18
C LEU A 20 13.02 8.27 0.11
N ALA A 21 14.20 8.55 -0.41
CA ALA A 21 14.79 7.80 -1.51
C ALA A 21 15.93 6.89 -1.05
N PHE A 22 15.93 5.65 -1.54
CA PHE A 22 16.97 4.67 -1.31
C PHE A 22 17.39 4.04 -2.63
N GLU A 23 18.64 3.63 -2.74
CA GLU A 23 19.08 2.72 -3.78
C GLU A 23 18.56 1.30 -3.53
N LEU A 24 18.61 0.44 -4.54
CA LEU A 24 18.23 -0.96 -4.38
C LEU A 24 19.15 -1.75 -3.42
N ASP A 25 20.36 -1.25 -3.18
CA ASP A 25 21.29 -1.78 -2.18
C ASP A 25 21.05 -1.25 -0.76
N GLY A 26 20.02 -0.41 -0.60
CA GLY A 26 19.60 0.16 0.68
C GLY A 26 20.28 1.46 1.07
N ARG A 27 21.20 1.97 0.30
CA ARG A 27 21.88 3.24 0.58
C ARG A 27 20.84 4.39 0.50
N PHE A 28 20.76 5.16 1.59
CA PHE A 28 19.90 6.34 1.65
C PHE A 28 20.43 7.44 0.71
N ARG A 29 19.57 7.95 -0.16
CA ARG A 29 19.88 9.04 -1.10
C ARG A 29 19.49 10.41 -0.59
N GLY A 30 18.55 10.48 0.32
CA GLY A 30 18.02 11.74 0.85
C GLY A 30 16.50 11.82 0.77
N THR A 31 15.99 13.01 1.04
CA THR A 31 14.57 13.33 0.88
C THR A 31 14.28 13.62 -0.59
N PHE A 32 13.31 12.88 -1.16
CA PHE A 32 12.82 13.15 -2.51
C PHE A 32 11.89 14.37 -2.52
N ILE A 33 10.93 14.40 -1.59
CA ILE A 33 10.06 15.55 -1.34
C ILE A 33 9.65 15.59 0.12
N GLU A 34 9.59 16.79 0.69
CA GLU A 34 8.96 17.12 1.97
C GLU A 34 8.07 18.34 1.74
N ASP A 35 6.76 18.21 2.03
CA ASP A 35 5.74 19.21 1.71
C ASP A 35 4.67 19.19 2.81
N ASP A 36 4.16 20.34 3.21
CA ASP A 36 3.15 20.47 4.27
C ASP A 36 1.79 19.83 3.92
N ARG A 37 1.54 19.62 2.62
CA ARG A 37 0.38 18.88 2.13
C ARG A 37 0.52 17.37 2.33
N ILE A 38 1.73 16.87 2.59
CA ILE A 38 2.02 15.47 2.87
C ILE A 38 2.00 15.27 4.38
N ALA A 39 0.99 14.59 4.91
CA ALA A 39 0.94 14.19 6.30
C ALA A 39 0.39 12.76 6.38
N ASP A 40 0.98 11.91 7.22
CA ASP A 40 0.59 10.51 7.35
C ASP A 40 0.31 9.84 5.98
N PRO A 41 1.29 9.88 5.03
CA PRO A 41 1.09 9.37 3.67
C PRO A 41 0.89 7.86 3.69
N ARG A 42 -0.17 7.36 3.00
CA ARG A 42 -0.64 5.97 3.16
C ARG A 42 -0.70 5.15 1.89
N GLY A 43 -0.87 5.79 0.75
CA GLY A 43 -0.91 5.14 -0.56
C GLY A 43 0.10 5.79 -1.48
N LEU A 44 0.78 5.00 -2.28
CA LEU A 44 1.75 5.47 -3.25
C LEU A 44 1.71 4.55 -4.48
N ALA A 45 1.53 5.14 -5.66
CA ALA A 45 1.55 4.43 -6.93
C ALA A 45 2.16 5.29 -8.02
N VAL A 46 2.61 4.66 -9.10
CA VAL A 46 3.20 5.34 -10.27
C VAL A 46 2.22 5.28 -11.43
N ASP A 47 1.94 6.43 -12.02
CA ASP A 47 1.30 6.54 -13.32
C ASP A 47 2.35 6.30 -14.41
N THR A 48 2.15 5.27 -15.22
CA THR A 48 3.10 4.87 -16.26
C THR A 48 3.00 5.71 -17.54
N GLU A 49 1.90 6.44 -17.76
CA GLU A 49 1.71 7.27 -18.95
C GLU A 49 2.48 8.59 -18.84
N GLU A 50 2.37 9.27 -17.69
CA GLU A 50 3.01 10.57 -17.46
C GLU A 50 4.23 10.48 -16.53
N ASN A 51 4.52 9.29 -16.03
CA ASN A 51 5.61 9.04 -15.06
C ASN A 51 5.46 9.90 -13.79
N LEU A 52 4.23 9.97 -13.27
CA LEU A 52 3.89 10.70 -12.06
C LEU A 52 3.70 9.75 -10.88
N LEU A 53 4.08 10.23 -9.69
CA LEU A 53 3.77 9.59 -8.42
C LEU A 53 2.44 10.10 -7.88
N PHE A 54 1.50 9.21 -7.60
CA PHE A 54 0.26 9.52 -6.92
C PHE A 54 0.37 9.12 -5.45
N LEU A 55 0.11 10.08 -4.57
CA LEU A 55 0.25 9.94 -3.12
C LEU A 55 -1.04 10.30 -2.41
N ASN A 56 -1.52 9.41 -1.53
CA ASN A 56 -2.62 9.67 -0.63
C ASN A 56 -2.10 10.27 0.68
N SER A 57 -2.53 11.47 1.01
CA SER A 57 -2.15 12.16 2.23
C SER A 57 -3.24 12.08 3.30
N GLY A 58 -2.84 11.94 4.57
CA GLY A 58 -3.72 12.05 5.73
C GLY A 58 -4.35 13.45 5.91
N THR A 59 -3.96 14.44 5.10
CA THR A 59 -4.63 15.75 4.99
C THR A 59 -5.90 15.71 4.14
N ASP A 60 -6.43 14.53 3.84
CA ASP A 60 -7.59 14.28 2.98
C ASP A 60 -7.36 14.73 1.52
N ARG A 61 -6.16 14.53 0.99
CA ARG A 61 -5.76 14.90 -0.37
C ARG A 61 -5.17 13.73 -1.13
N VAL A 62 -5.24 13.83 -2.45
CA VAL A 62 -4.39 13.07 -3.37
C VAL A 62 -3.51 14.06 -4.12
N LEU A 63 -2.22 13.79 -4.15
CA LEU A 63 -1.22 14.60 -4.84
C LEU A 63 -0.63 13.82 -6.00
N ALA A 64 -0.37 14.49 -7.12
CA ALA A 64 0.48 13.95 -8.18
C ALA A 64 1.81 14.73 -8.19
N ILE A 65 2.92 13.97 -8.19
CA ILE A 65 4.28 14.48 -7.98
C ILE A 65 5.13 14.03 -9.18
N SER A 66 5.79 14.98 -9.81
CA SER A 66 6.69 14.71 -10.93
C SER A 66 8.02 14.10 -10.51
N SER A 67 8.81 13.63 -11.49
CA SER A 67 10.10 12.96 -11.24
C SER A 67 11.16 13.84 -10.60
N ASP A 68 11.00 15.15 -10.64
CA ASP A 68 11.86 16.11 -9.95
C ASP A 68 11.40 16.46 -8.52
N GLY A 69 10.33 15.80 -8.01
CA GLY A 69 9.78 16.05 -6.68
C GLY A 69 8.84 17.25 -6.60
N THR A 70 8.35 17.78 -7.72
CA THR A 70 7.39 18.88 -7.73
C THR A 70 5.96 18.36 -7.65
N VAL A 71 5.11 18.92 -6.77
CA VAL A 71 3.67 18.63 -6.77
C VAL A 71 3.03 19.36 -7.94
N VAL A 72 2.61 18.59 -8.96
CA VAL A 72 2.03 19.13 -10.20
C VAL A 72 0.52 19.12 -10.22
N ARG A 73 -0.12 18.27 -9.41
CA ARG A 73 -1.59 18.20 -9.26
C ARG A 73 -1.96 17.97 -7.81
N ASP A 74 -3.10 18.50 -7.38
CA ASP A 74 -3.62 18.40 -6.02
C ASP A 74 -5.15 18.45 -6.09
N THR A 75 -5.81 17.44 -5.54
CA THR A 75 -7.29 17.39 -5.47
C THR A 75 -7.88 18.50 -4.62
N GLY A 76 -7.05 19.21 -3.84
CA GLY A 76 -7.54 19.91 -2.68
C GLY A 76 -8.06 18.94 -1.62
N ARG A 77 -8.62 19.49 -0.55
CA ARG A 77 -9.19 18.67 0.51
C ARG A 77 -10.52 18.04 0.06
N ILE A 78 -10.57 16.72 0.07
CA ILE A 78 -11.80 15.95 -0.13
C ILE A 78 -12.35 15.59 1.25
N GLU A 79 -13.49 16.17 1.63
CA GLU A 79 -14.06 15.96 2.96
C GLU A 79 -14.34 14.48 3.22
N GLY A 80 -13.89 13.98 4.36
CA GLY A 80 -14.08 12.60 4.79
C GLY A 80 -13.27 11.56 4.00
N LEU A 81 -12.26 11.99 3.24
CA LEU A 81 -11.44 11.07 2.46
C LEU A 81 -10.79 10.01 3.38
N ASN A 82 -10.12 10.43 4.46
CA ASN A 82 -9.38 9.53 5.37
C ASN A 82 -8.77 8.34 4.60
N PRO A 83 -7.82 8.58 3.68
CA PRO A 83 -7.43 7.62 2.69
C PRO A 83 -6.74 6.40 3.31
N GLY A 84 -6.99 5.25 2.70
CA GLY A 84 -6.21 4.02 2.88
C GLY A 84 -5.16 3.87 1.79
N GLY A 85 -5.03 2.66 1.24
CA GLY A 85 -4.19 2.41 0.07
C GLY A 85 -4.70 3.10 -1.19
N GLY A 86 -3.83 3.20 -2.18
CA GLY A 86 -4.16 3.70 -3.52
C GLY A 86 -3.38 2.95 -4.59
N ASN A 87 -4.00 2.76 -5.76
CA ASN A 87 -3.38 2.09 -6.90
C ASN A 87 -4.08 2.47 -8.19
N PHE A 88 -3.40 2.29 -9.32
CA PHE A 88 -4.02 2.45 -10.64
C PHE A 88 -4.85 1.22 -11.00
N GLY A 89 -6.01 1.45 -11.57
CA GLY A 89 -6.87 0.41 -12.12
C GLY A 89 -6.53 0.09 -13.58
N PRO A 90 -7.13 -0.98 -14.11
CA PRO A 90 -6.90 -1.40 -15.50
C PRO A 90 -7.42 -0.40 -16.54
N ASP A 91 -8.26 0.53 -16.15
CA ASP A 91 -8.81 1.63 -16.96
C ASP A 91 -7.97 2.92 -16.90
N GLY A 92 -6.80 2.88 -16.23
CA GLY A 92 -5.89 4.01 -16.08
C GLY A 92 -6.30 5.03 -15.02
N ARG A 93 -7.45 4.88 -14.35
CA ARG A 93 -7.84 5.75 -13.23
C ARG A 93 -7.10 5.40 -11.95
N TYR A 94 -6.95 6.39 -11.07
CA TYR A 94 -6.37 6.21 -9.75
C TYR A 94 -7.47 5.90 -8.71
N PHE A 95 -7.38 4.75 -8.09
CA PHE A 95 -8.34 4.28 -7.10
C PHE A 95 -7.81 4.53 -5.69
N VAL A 96 -8.72 4.92 -4.77
CA VAL A 96 -8.40 5.22 -3.38
C VAL A 96 -9.40 4.56 -2.45
N GLY A 97 -8.90 3.83 -1.47
CA GLY A 97 -9.73 3.27 -0.39
C GLY A 97 -10.08 4.35 0.63
N LEU A 98 -11.36 4.51 0.95
CA LEU A 98 -11.86 5.44 1.95
C LEU A 98 -12.24 4.72 3.24
N ARG A 99 -11.45 4.88 4.29
CA ARG A 99 -11.66 4.17 5.56
C ARG A 99 -12.92 4.62 6.28
N SER A 100 -13.22 5.92 6.31
CA SER A 100 -14.40 6.47 7.00
C SER A 100 -15.70 6.15 6.25
N ALA A 101 -15.71 6.29 4.93
CA ALA A 101 -16.84 5.98 4.07
C ALA A 101 -16.99 4.48 3.78
N ARG A 102 -15.93 3.70 4.07
CA ARG A 102 -15.91 2.24 3.90
C ARG A 102 -16.22 1.81 2.46
N THR A 103 -15.54 2.46 1.52
CA THR A 103 -15.73 2.31 0.07
C THR A 103 -14.42 2.52 -0.68
N ILE A 104 -14.48 2.42 -2.00
CA ILE A 104 -13.40 2.80 -2.93
C ILE A 104 -13.96 3.85 -3.89
N ILE A 105 -13.16 4.87 -4.14
CA ILE A 105 -13.41 5.88 -5.19
C ILE A 105 -12.39 5.74 -6.31
N ALA A 106 -12.74 6.25 -7.49
CA ALA A 106 -11.82 6.46 -8.60
C ALA A 106 -11.69 7.94 -8.93
N LEU A 107 -10.49 8.36 -9.26
CA LEU A 107 -10.12 9.71 -9.67
C LEU A 107 -9.50 9.64 -11.06
N SER A 108 -9.74 10.67 -11.88
CA SER A 108 -8.98 10.86 -13.12
C SER A 108 -7.51 11.18 -12.78
N THR A 109 -6.62 10.94 -13.71
CA THR A 109 -5.19 11.28 -13.53
C THR A 109 -4.96 12.80 -13.47
N SER A 110 -5.87 13.62 -14.03
CA SER A 110 -5.82 15.08 -13.91
C SER A 110 -6.13 15.59 -12.49
N LEU A 111 -6.77 14.77 -11.65
CA LEU A 111 -7.24 15.09 -10.29
C LEU A 111 -8.23 16.27 -10.19
N ASP A 112 -8.81 16.69 -11.30
CA ASP A 112 -9.75 17.82 -11.41
C ASP A 112 -11.20 17.38 -11.60
N ALA A 113 -11.44 16.11 -11.86
CA ALA A 113 -12.75 15.55 -12.10
C ALA A 113 -13.48 15.20 -10.78
N ALA A 114 -14.80 15.08 -10.89
CA ALA A 114 -15.62 14.64 -9.78
C ALA A 114 -15.22 13.24 -9.30
N VAL A 115 -15.27 13.06 -7.98
CA VAL A 115 -15.03 11.77 -7.33
C VAL A 115 -16.12 10.78 -7.74
N GLU A 116 -15.72 9.64 -8.27
CA GLU A 116 -16.64 8.54 -8.60
C GLU A 116 -16.56 7.45 -7.52
N HIS A 117 -17.70 7.12 -6.92
CA HIS A 117 -17.79 5.97 -6.01
C HIS A 117 -17.86 4.68 -6.83
N VAL A 118 -16.80 3.88 -6.75
CA VAL A 118 -16.71 2.59 -7.48
C VAL A 118 -17.46 1.50 -6.74
N LEU A 119 -17.39 1.51 -5.42
CA LEU A 119 -18.15 0.61 -4.55
C LEU A 119 -19.23 1.39 -3.80
N PRO A 120 -20.37 0.76 -3.46
CA PRO A 120 -21.35 1.37 -2.56
C PRO A 120 -20.72 1.76 -1.21
N LEU A 121 -21.29 2.77 -0.57
CA LEU A 121 -20.86 3.18 0.77
C LEU A 121 -21.09 2.03 1.77
N GLN A 122 -20.20 1.92 2.75
CA GLN A 122 -20.25 0.96 3.85
C GLN A 122 -20.14 -0.51 3.45
N VAL A 123 -19.78 -0.81 2.20
CA VAL A 123 -19.68 -2.20 1.72
C VAL A 123 -18.41 -2.91 2.19
N VAL A 124 -17.34 -2.17 2.42
CA VAL A 124 -16.08 -2.71 2.93
C VAL A 124 -15.97 -2.42 4.42
N PRO A 125 -15.80 -3.41 5.29
CA PRO A 125 -15.73 -3.17 6.74
C PRO A 125 -14.63 -2.19 7.16
N PHE A 126 -13.40 -2.37 6.66
CA PHE A 126 -12.32 -1.40 6.87
C PHE A 126 -11.27 -1.49 5.74
N PRO A 127 -11.39 -0.70 4.67
CA PRO A 127 -10.50 -0.77 3.52
C PRO A 127 -9.08 -0.34 3.90
N ARG A 128 -8.12 -1.20 3.56
CA ARG A 128 -6.68 -0.99 3.67
C ARG A 128 -6.05 -0.85 2.28
N GLY A 129 -4.98 -1.58 1.98
CA GLY A 129 -4.42 -1.66 0.65
C GLY A 129 -5.24 -2.56 -0.28
N PHE A 130 -5.02 -2.42 -1.57
CA PHE A 130 -5.66 -3.24 -2.59
C PHE A 130 -4.79 -3.35 -3.85
N ALA A 131 -5.07 -4.34 -4.68
CA ALA A 131 -4.42 -4.55 -5.95
C ALA A 131 -5.43 -5.08 -6.99
N PHE A 132 -5.11 -4.87 -8.27
CA PHE A 132 -5.88 -5.41 -9.39
C PHE A 132 -5.17 -6.65 -9.93
N GLY A 133 -5.91 -7.74 -10.05
CA GLY A 133 -5.45 -8.95 -10.74
C GLY A 133 -5.27 -8.71 -12.24
N HIS A 134 -4.58 -9.64 -12.90
CA HIS A 134 -4.35 -9.56 -14.35
C HIS A 134 -5.65 -9.63 -15.17
N ASP A 135 -6.72 -10.15 -14.60
CA ASP A 135 -8.08 -10.20 -15.17
C ASP A 135 -8.93 -8.95 -14.84
N GLY A 136 -8.33 -7.96 -14.18
CA GLY A 136 -9.01 -6.74 -13.72
C GLY A 136 -9.85 -6.92 -12.45
N GLN A 137 -9.84 -8.08 -11.82
CA GLN A 137 -10.49 -8.28 -10.53
C GLN A 137 -9.78 -7.44 -9.45
N LEU A 138 -10.55 -6.79 -8.59
CA LEU A 138 -10.04 -6.01 -7.47
C LEU A 138 -9.95 -6.90 -6.22
N PHE A 139 -8.75 -7.03 -5.66
CA PHE A 139 -8.50 -7.66 -4.36
C PHE A 139 -8.24 -6.60 -3.31
N LEU A 140 -8.92 -6.66 -2.18
CA LEU A 140 -8.91 -5.63 -1.15
C LEU A 140 -8.65 -6.22 0.23
N ALA A 141 -7.66 -5.71 0.93
CA ALA A 141 -7.43 -5.98 2.34
C ALA A 141 -8.53 -5.32 3.18
N SER A 142 -9.34 -6.12 3.85
CA SER A 142 -10.30 -5.67 4.84
C SER A 142 -9.74 -5.97 6.23
N GLY A 143 -9.11 -4.96 6.83
CA GLY A 143 -8.44 -5.08 8.11
C GLY A 143 -9.32 -4.71 9.29
N ILE A 144 -8.70 -4.58 10.47
CA ILE A 144 -9.36 -4.10 11.69
C ILE A 144 -9.05 -2.61 11.88
N GLY A 145 -10.08 -1.83 12.13
CA GLY A 145 -9.98 -0.41 12.46
C GLY A 145 -9.68 -0.17 13.95
N PRO A 146 -9.41 1.09 14.33
CA PRO A 146 -9.01 1.44 15.71
C PRO A 146 -10.02 1.06 16.78
N ASN A 147 -11.30 0.98 16.43
CA ASN A 147 -12.38 0.62 17.36
C ASN A 147 -12.80 -0.86 17.23
N GLY A 148 -11.93 -1.72 16.68
CA GLY A 148 -12.22 -3.14 16.49
C GLY A 148 -13.20 -3.46 15.36
N GLN A 149 -13.72 -2.46 14.63
CA GLN A 149 -14.54 -2.70 13.45
C GLN A 149 -13.70 -3.25 12.32
N GLY A 150 -14.29 -4.10 11.52
CA GLY A 150 -13.63 -4.73 10.37
C GLY A 150 -13.57 -6.24 10.51
N ASP A 151 -12.98 -6.85 9.51
CA ASP A 151 -12.81 -8.29 9.46
C ASP A 151 -11.47 -8.65 8.81
N ASN A 152 -10.75 -9.58 9.36
CA ASN A 152 -9.48 -10.04 8.87
C ASN A 152 -9.66 -10.87 7.58
N ALA A 153 -9.92 -10.20 6.47
CA ALA A 153 -10.26 -10.83 5.20
C ALA A 153 -9.56 -10.19 4.01
N ILE A 154 -9.44 -10.96 2.94
CA ILE A 154 -9.22 -10.43 1.60
C ILE A 154 -10.56 -10.56 0.86
N LEU A 155 -11.07 -9.43 0.38
CA LEU A 155 -12.28 -9.36 -0.42
C LEU A 155 -11.92 -9.28 -1.89
N ALA A 156 -12.71 -9.91 -2.75
CA ALA A 156 -12.58 -9.84 -4.20
C ALA A 156 -13.84 -9.24 -4.82
N PHE A 157 -13.65 -8.37 -5.81
CA PHE A 157 -14.72 -7.69 -6.55
C PHE A 157 -14.46 -7.77 -8.05
N THR A 158 -15.51 -8.03 -8.81
CA THR A 158 -15.47 -7.87 -10.27
C THR A 158 -16.04 -6.50 -10.62
N LEU A 159 -15.23 -5.60 -11.16
CA LEU A 159 -15.67 -4.27 -11.55
C LEU A 159 -16.66 -4.37 -12.72
N GLY A 160 -17.69 -3.51 -12.73
CA GLY A 160 -18.71 -3.47 -13.77
C GLY A 160 -19.84 -4.49 -13.63
N ALA A 161 -19.79 -5.43 -12.67
CA ALA A 161 -20.88 -6.32 -12.30
C ALA A 161 -21.66 -5.75 -11.11
N PRO A 162 -22.84 -6.30 -10.72
CA PRO A 162 -23.45 -5.97 -9.44
C PRO A 162 -22.45 -6.24 -8.32
N LEU A 163 -21.99 -5.16 -7.67
CA LEU A 163 -20.83 -5.19 -6.79
C LEU A 163 -21.17 -5.85 -5.45
N GLN A 164 -21.13 -7.16 -5.44
CA GLN A 164 -21.15 -7.95 -4.21
C GLN A 164 -19.74 -8.44 -3.94
N PRO A 165 -19.15 -8.10 -2.78
CA PRO A 165 -17.86 -8.66 -2.41
C PRO A 165 -17.99 -10.18 -2.24
N SER A 166 -17.12 -10.92 -2.87
CA SER A 166 -16.84 -12.29 -2.45
C SER A 166 -15.71 -12.25 -1.43
N ARG A 167 -15.83 -13.06 -0.40
CA ARG A 167 -14.78 -13.23 0.60
C ARG A 167 -13.82 -14.29 0.07
N LEU A 168 -12.67 -13.86 -0.46
CA LEU A 168 -11.65 -14.77 -0.97
C LEU A 168 -10.94 -15.50 0.18
N VAL A 169 -10.48 -14.73 1.18
CA VAL A 169 -9.73 -15.29 2.31
C VAL A 169 -10.41 -14.93 3.62
N THR A 170 -10.58 -15.94 4.47
CA THR A 170 -10.88 -15.78 5.89
C THR A 170 -9.89 -16.62 6.68
N ASP A 171 -8.84 -15.98 7.15
CA ASP A 171 -7.77 -16.62 7.93
C ASP A 171 -7.74 -15.94 9.31
N PRO A 172 -8.00 -16.67 10.40
CA PRO A 172 -7.98 -16.11 11.75
C PRO A 172 -6.60 -15.56 12.15
N GLU A 173 -5.54 -15.99 11.48
CA GLU A 173 -4.17 -15.48 11.70
C GLU A 173 -3.82 -14.27 10.81
N LEU A 174 -4.72 -13.86 9.92
CA LEU A 174 -4.55 -12.71 9.05
C LEU A 174 -5.00 -11.41 9.74
N SER A 175 -4.22 -10.36 9.61
CA SER A 175 -4.63 -8.96 9.83
C SER A 175 -4.06 -8.14 8.68
N PRO A 176 -4.78 -8.08 7.54
CA PRO A 176 -4.22 -7.62 6.27
C PRO A 176 -4.05 -6.10 6.26
N LEU A 177 -2.98 -5.64 5.61
CA LEU A 177 -2.62 -4.22 5.52
C LEU A 177 -2.47 -3.74 4.09
N ASP A 178 -1.59 -4.34 3.30
CA ASP A 178 -1.43 -4.00 1.89
C ASP A 178 -1.34 -5.27 1.05
N LEU A 179 -1.65 -5.15 -0.23
CA LEU A 179 -1.68 -6.25 -1.19
C LEU A 179 -0.82 -5.94 -2.40
N ALA A 180 -0.26 -7.00 -2.99
CA ALA A 180 0.31 -7.00 -4.33
C ALA A 180 -0.09 -8.26 -5.07
N ILE A 181 -0.17 -8.20 -6.39
CA ILE A 181 -0.33 -9.37 -7.24
C ILE A 181 1.06 -9.90 -7.60
N ALA A 182 1.27 -11.17 -7.31
CA ALA A 182 2.50 -11.86 -7.63
C ALA A 182 2.59 -12.21 -9.13
N PRO A 183 3.79 -12.46 -9.67
CA PRO A 183 3.96 -12.87 -11.07
C PRO A 183 3.20 -14.15 -11.45
N ASN A 184 2.91 -15.01 -10.49
CA ASN A 184 2.09 -16.22 -10.69
C ASN A 184 0.58 -15.98 -10.62
N GLY A 185 0.14 -14.71 -10.41
CA GLY A 185 -1.25 -14.33 -10.31
C GLY A 185 -1.85 -14.42 -8.90
N ASN A 186 -1.12 -14.95 -7.91
CA ASN A 186 -1.56 -15.02 -6.54
C ASN A 186 -1.57 -13.65 -5.85
N VAL A 187 -2.36 -13.54 -4.78
CA VAL A 187 -2.34 -12.36 -3.90
C VAL A 187 -1.28 -12.54 -2.82
N VAL A 188 -0.42 -11.54 -2.67
CA VAL A 188 0.53 -11.45 -1.55
C VAL A 188 0.10 -10.31 -0.63
N VAL A 189 0.09 -10.55 0.68
CA VAL A 189 -0.44 -9.61 1.66
C VAL A 189 0.51 -9.43 2.85
N SER A 190 0.73 -8.18 3.25
CA SER A 190 1.38 -7.86 4.53
C SER A 190 0.38 -7.97 5.67
N SER A 191 0.81 -8.56 6.78
CA SER A 191 -0.06 -8.87 7.92
C SER A 191 0.63 -8.57 9.25
N GLU A 192 -0.11 -7.98 10.19
CA GLU A 192 0.33 -7.69 11.56
C GLU A 192 -0.76 -8.09 12.54
N ARG A 193 -0.52 -9.12 13.36
CA ARG A 193 -1.53 -9.59 14.29
C ARG A 193 -0.97 -9.77 15.73
N PRO A 194 -1.64 -9.21 16.74
CA PRO A 194 -2.76 -8.26 16.64
C PRO A 194 -2.30 -6.90 16.08
N PHE A 195 -3.19 -6.22 15.38
CA PHE A 195 -2.87 -4.92 14.77
C PHE A 195 -2.41 -3.89 15.81
N GLY A 196 -1.26 -3.27 15.56
CA GLY A 196 -0.71 -2.20 16.40
C GLY A 196 0.01 -2.65 17.68
N ALA A 197 0.04 -3.94 18.01
CA ALA A 197 0.79 -4.42 19.16
C ALA A 197 2.31 -4.35 18.91
N LEU A 198 3.08 -4.14 19.99
CA LEU A 198 4.55 -4.09 19.90
C LEU A 198 5.17 -5.46 19.60
N ASP A 199 4.53 -6.51 20.05
CA ASP A 199 4.89 -7.92 19.90
C ASP A 199 4.07 -8.65 18.83
N ALA A 200 3.45 -7.88 17.93
CA ALA A 200 2.62 -8.44 16.87
C ALA A 200 3.42 -9.39 15.98
N LEU A 201 2.81 -10.52 15.65
CA LEU A 201 3.33 -11.43 14.64
C LEU A 201 3.18 -10.79 13.27
N ALA A 202 4.30 -10.35 12.73
CA ALA A 202 4.39 -9.76 11.41
C ALA A 202 4.77 -10.83 10.37
N SER A 203 4.08 -10.83 9.25
CA SER A 203 4.35 -11.76 8.15
C SER A 203 3.95 -11.17 6.81
N VAL A 204 4.49 -11.75 5.75
CA VAL A 204 3.93 -11.64 4.40
C VAL A 204 3.37 -13.01 4.05
N ARG A 205 2.16 -13.05 3.48
CA ARG A 205 1.45 -14.30 3.18
C ARG A 205 1.03 -14.31 1.73
N GLU A 206 1.13 -15.46 1.08
CA GLU A 206 0.65 -15.68 -0.29
C GLU A 206 -0.57 -16.58 -0.26
N TYR A 207 -1.64 -16.14 -0.96
CA TYR A 207 -2.88 -16.88 -1.12
C TYR A 207 -3.20 -17.08 -2.58
N ASP A 208 -3.70 -18.26 -2.93
CA ASP A 208 -4.23 -18.54 -4.26
C ASP A 208 -5.50 -17.69 -4.52
N THR A 209 -5.56 -17.06 -5.69
CA THR A 209 -6.69 -16.18 -6.05
C THR A 209 -7.95 -16.91 -6.47
N LYS A 210 -7.90 -18.23 -6.70
CA LYS A 210 -9.04 -19.03 -7.13
C LYS A 210 -9.92 -19.49 -5.97
N ASP A 211 -9.28 -19.93 -4.88
CA ASP A 211 -9.96 -20.56 -3.74
C ASP A 211 -9.55 -19.99 -2.38
N GLY A 212 -8.58 -19.06 -2.35
CA GLY A 212 -8.15 -18.37 -1.14
C GLY A 212 -7.32 -19.23 -0.18
N HIS A 213 -6.82 -20.40 -0.59
CA HIS A 213 -5.97 -21.18 0.30
C HIS A 213 -4.60 -20.51 0.51
N LEU A 214 -4.05 -20.66 1.70
CA LEU A 214 -2.70 -20.18 2.05
C LEU A 214 -1.66 -21.05 1.31
N VAL A 215 -0.90 -20.43 0.43
CA VAL A 215 0.19 -21.08 -0.31
C VAL A 215 1.45 -21.15 0.53
N ARG A 216 1.84 -20.00 1.13
CA ARG A 216 3.02 -19.92 2.00
C ARG A 216 3.05 -18.65 2.85
N VAL A 217 3.92 -18.67 3.85
CA VAL A 217 4.24 -17.55 4.70
C VAL A 217 5.72 -17.22 4.55
N PHE A 218 6.01 -15.95 4.27
CA PHE A 218 7.36 -15.41 4.28
C PHE A 218 7.67 -14.91 5.68
N SER A 219 8.71 -15.45 6.28
CA SER A 219 9.16 -15.09 7.62
C SER A 219 10.53 -14.40 7.55
N PRO A 220 10.79 -13.41 8.39
CA PRO A 220 12.10 -12.77 8.46
C PRO A 220 13.20 -13.69 8.96
N ASN A 221 12.86 -14.79 9.67
CA ASN A 221 13.80 -15.80 10.17
C ASN A 221 15.03 -15.22 10.90
N GLY A 222 14.84 -14.12 11.65
CA GLY A 222 15.89 -13.42 12.36
C GLY A 222 16.78 -12.51 11.50
N LYS A 223 16.55 -12.42 10.19
CA LYS A 223 17.31 -11.55 9.28
C LYS A 223 16.86 -10.07 9.29
N ALA A 224 15.69 -9.80 9.83
CA ALA A 224 15.12 -8.46 9.99
C ALA A 224 14.26 -8.40 11.26
N GLU A 225 14.05 -7.21 11.82
CA GLU A 225 13.10 -7.02 12.93
C GLU A 225 11.65 -7.18 12.45
N PHE A 226 11.36 -6.70 11.26
CA PHE A 226 10.11 -6.83 10.54
C PHE A 226 8.87 -6.49 11.38
N ARG A 227 8.91 -5.33 12.02
CA ARG A 227 7.80 -4.83 12.83
C ARG A 227 6.88 -3.95 12.00
N LYS A 228 5.57 -4.03 12.24
CA LYS A 228 4.55 -3.20 11.58
C LYS A 228 4.67 -3.18 10.06
N PRO A 229 4.61 -4.35 9.40
CA PRO A 229 4.65 -4.39 7.94
C PRO A 229 3.49 -3.57 7.35
N ARG A 230 3.77 -2.85 6.27
CA ARG A 230 2.82 -1.97 5.59
C ARG A 230 2.87 -2.24 4.08
N GLY A 231 3.19 -1.22 3.30
CA GLY A 231 3.26 -1.33 1.85
C GLY A 231 4.18 -2.42 1.35
N LEU A 232 3.73 -3.17 0.36
CA LEU A 232 4.54 -4.19 -0.29
C LEU A 232 4.43 -4.09 -1.82
N ARG A 233 5.56 -4.28 -2.52
CA ARG A 233 5.64 -4.20 -3.98
C ARG A 233 6.68 -5.17 -4.53
N PHE A 234 6.38 -5.69 -5.71
CA PHE A 234 7.37 -6.38 -6.52
C PHE A 234 8.26 -5.37 -7.25
N ALA A 235 9.56 -5.58 -7.19
CA ALA A 235 10.52 -4.81 -7.94
C ALA A 235 10.72 -5.39 -9.35
N PRO A 236 11.26 -4.60 -10.30
CA PRO A 236 11.59 -5.10 -11.64
C PRO A 236 12.57 -6.27 -11.67
N ASN A 237 13.35 -6.46 -10.61
CA ASN A 237 14.25 -7.61 -10.46
C ASN A 237 13.56 -8.89 -9.96
N GLY A 238 12.23 -8.86 -9.79
CA GLY A 238 11.43 -10.00 -9.32
C GLY A 238 11.41 -10.22 -7.80
N LEU A 239 12.17 -9.43 -7.05
CA LEU A 239 12.13 -9.49 -5.59
C LEU A 239 10.88 -8.79 -5.04
N LEU A 240 10.41 -9.26 -3.89
CA LEU A 240 9.33 -8.64 -3.14
C LEU A 240 9.92 -7.79 -2.00
N TYR A 241 9.49 -6.54 -1.92
CA TYR A 241 9.90 -5.62 -0.86
C TYR A 241 8.70 -5.23 -0.01
N CYS A 242 8.91 -5.17 1.31
CA CYS A 242 7.91 -4.75 2.27
C CYS A 242 8.50 -3.67 3.20
N VAL A 243 7.76 -2.57 3.36
CA VAL A 243 8.08 -1.57 4.40
C VAL A 243 7.64 -2.11 5.75
N ALA A 244 8.53 -2.08 6.73
CA ALA A 244 8.27 -2.56 8.09
C ALA A 244 8.84 -1.57 9.11
N LEU A 245 8.02 -0.64 9.57
CA LEU A 245 8.33 0.45 10.50
C LEU A 245 9.56 1.27 10.04
N ASP A 246 10.76 0.90 10.49
CA ASP A 246 12.01 1.61 10.23
C ASP A 246 12.90 0.86 9.21
N GLU A 247 12.36 -0.15 8.54
CA GLU A 247 13.08 -1.01 7.60
C GLU A 247 12.34 -1.12 6.26
N VAL A 248 13.10 -1.39 5.21
CA VAL A 248 12.60 -2.00 3.98
C VAL A 248 13.19 -3.39 3.91
N VAL A 249 12.36 -4.41 3.94
CA VAL A 249 12.77 -5.82 3.96
C VAL A 249 12.55 -6.45 2.61
N GLY A 250 13.55 -7.15 2.10
CA GLY A 250 13.49 -7.88 0.83
C GLY A 250 13.21 -9.36 1.03
N PHE A 251 12.47 -9.94 0.09
CA PHE A 251 12.21 -11.37 0.00
C PHE A 251 12.46 -11.86 -1.43
N ASP A 252 13.13 -12.98 -1.57
CA ASP A 252 13.13 -13.74 -2.81
C ASP A 252 11.78 -14.45 -2.94
N PHE A 253 10.97 -14.00 -3.89
CA PHE A 253 9.64 -14.56 -4.05
C PHE A 253 9.66 -16.00 -4.53
N ALA A 254 10.63 -16.41 -5.34
CA ALA A 254 10.70 -17.76 -5.87
C ALA A 254 11.02 -18.80 -4.78
N SER A 255 12.03 -18.52 -3.96
CA SER A 255 12.45 -19.43 -2.88
C SER A 255 11.64 -19.24 -1.58
N GLY A 256 11.02 -18.06 -1.37
CA GLY A 256 10.39 -17.68 -0.11
C GLY A 256 11.39 -17.17 0.93
N GLU A 257 12.66 -17.00 0.57
CA GLU A 257 13.72 -16.62 1.50
C GLU A 257 13.65 -15.13 1.83
N CYS A 258 13.75 -14.76 3.11
CA CYS A 258 14.00 -13.39 3.54
C CYS A 258 15.47 -13.02 3.29
N LEU A 259 15.68 -11.95 2.55
CA LEU A 259 17.00 -11.40 2.24
C LEU A 259 17.53 -10.49 3.36
N GLY A 260 16.66 -10.14 4.31
CA GLY A 260 16.95 -9.23 5.41
C GLY A 260 16.49 -7.81 5.15
N ALA A 261 16.86 -6.91 6.06
CA ALA A 261 16.62 -5.48 5.90
C ALA A 261 17.56 -4.92 4.82
N ILE A 262 16.98 -4.54 3.70
CA ILE A 262 17.70 -3.90 2.59
C ILE A 262 18.06 -2.47 2.96
N ALA A 263 17.13 -1.73 3.57
CA ALA A 263 17.36 -0.38 4.07
C ALA A 263 16.87 -0.27 5.52
N ARG A 264 17.57 0.56 6.30
CA ARG A 264 17.18 0.93 7.67
C ARG A 264 17.35 2.42 7.88
N LEU A 265 16.31 3.05 8.41
CA LEU A 265 16.37 4.45 8.79
C LEU A 265 15.57 4.66 10.09
N PRO A 266 16.22 5.02 11.22
CA PRO A 266 15.51 5.29 12.46
C PRO A 266 14.41 6.34 12.26
N ARG A 267 13.22 6.08 12.78
CA ARG A 267 12.03 6.93 12.65
C ARG A 267 11.49 7.05 11.22
N LEU A 268 11.80 6.12 10.34
CA LEU A 268 11.20 6.08 8.99
C LEU A 268 9.67 6.09 9.08
N ASN A 269 9.12 5.27 9.97
CA ASN A 269 7.66 5.09 10.12
C ASN A 269 6.97 4.94 8.76
N GLY A 270 7.55 4.09 7.92
CA GLY A 270 7.16 3.91 6.53
C GLY A 270 5.78 3.28 6.39
N GLN A 271 5.00 3.71 5.39
CA GLN A 271 3.65 3.22 5.14
C GLN A 271 3.48 2.62 3.75
N ALA A 272 4.16 3.13 2.75
CA ALA A 272 4.10 2.64 1.37
C ALA A 272 5.47 2.76 0.70
N LEU A 273 5.66 1.99 -0.37
CA LEU A 273 6.84 2.08 -1.22
C LEU A 273 6.47 1.93 -2.70
N VAL A 274 7.30 2.49 -3.56
CA VAL A 274 7.28 2.24 -5.02
C VAL A 274 8.70 2.23 -5.56
N PHE A 275 8.84 1.67 -6.75
CA PHE A 275 10.04 1.79 -7.58
C PHE A 275 9.78 2.87 -8.62
N PHE A 276 10.58 3.93 -8.61
CA PHE A 276 10.34 5.10 -9.43
C PHE A 276 11.62 5.57 -10.12
N PRO A 277 11.64 5.70 -11.46
CA PRO A 277 12.78 6.25 -12.18
C PRO A 277 12.76 7.78 -12.09
N TYR A 278 13.73 8.38 -11.43
CA TYR A 278 13.93 9.83 -11.35
C TYR A 278 15.42 10.16 -11.43
#